data_ab4a7c9e3377b4f5ed0d7682558c0fcd
#
_entry.id   ab4a7c9e3377b4f5ed0d7682558c0fcd
#
_cell.length_a   1.000
_cell.length_b   1.000
_cell.length_c   1.000
_cell.angle_alpha   90.00
_cell.angle_beta   90.00
_cell.angle_gamma   90.00
#
_symmetry.space_group_name_H-M   'P 1'
#
loop_
_entity.id
_entity.type
_entity.pdbx_description
1 polymer ?
#
loop_
_entity_poly.entity_id
_entity_poly.type
_entity_poly.pdbx_seq_one_letter_code
_entity_poly.pdbx_strand_id
1 'polypeptide(L)'
;MRKSDLINQISEKTGIPKVDVLMTLETMFKEIKSSLSKGENIYIRGFGSFVTKKRAAKIGRNIKKNTAVEIPEHFIPAFKPAKEFVTEVRTNRK
;
A
#
# COMPACT_ATOMS: atom_id res chain seq x y z
N MET A 1 11.72 -9.03 -3.07
CA MET A 1 12.01 -7.83 -3.89
C MET A 1 11.84 -6.58 -3.04
N ARG A 2 12.79 -5.68 -3.12
CA ARG A 2 12.77 -4.41 -2.38
C ARG A 2 12.58 -3.24 -3.34
N LYS A 3 12.38 -2.05 -2.79
CA LYS A 3 12.25 -0.84 -3.59
C LYS A 3 13.42 -0.65 -4.56
N SER A 4 14.64 -0.91 -4.09
CA SER A 4 15.83 -0.80 -4.93
C SER A 4 15.80 -1.75 -6.13
N ASP A 5 15.27 -2.94 -5.95
CA ASP A 5 15.13 -3.92 -7.04
C ASP A 5 14.14 -3.44 -8.09
N LEU A 6 13.02 -2.87 -7.64
CA LEU A 6 12.03 -2.27 -8.54
C LEU A 6 12.63 -1.14 -9.35
N ILE A 7 13.38 -0.25 -8.70
CA ILE A 7 14.03 0.88 -9.36
C ILE A 7 14.99 0.39 -10.44
N ASN A 8 15.80 -0.61 -10.13
CA ASN A 8 16.75 -1.19 -11.09
C ASN A 8 16.02 -1.79 -12.30
N GLN A 9 14.97 -2.57 -12.06
CA GLN A 9 14.20 -3.18 -13.14
C GLN A 9 13.49 -2.15 -14.01
N ILE A 10 12.91 -1.13 -13.41
CA ILE A 10 12.24 -0.06 -14.17
C ILE A 10 13.25 0.70 -15.02
N SER A 11 14.39 1.05 -14.44
CA SER A 11 15.45 1.75 -15.17
C SER A 11 15.93 0.93 -16.36
N GLU A 12 16.15 -0.36 -16.19
CA GLU A 12 16.58 -1.24 -17.28
C GLU A 12 15.54 -1.33 -18.39
N LYS A 13 14.27 -1.44 -18.05
CA LYS A 13 13.18 -1.62 -19.01
C LYS A 13 12.81 -0.35 -19.75
N THR A 14 12.97 0.81 -19.12
CA THR A 14 12.54 2.09 -19.69
C THR A 14 13.67 2.94 -20.24
N GLY A 15 14.91 2.68 -19.80
CA GLY A 15 16.03 3.56 -20.12
C GLY A 15 16.06 4.84 -19.28
N ILE A 16 15.13 5.00 -18.35
CA ILE A 16 15.11 6.16 -17.46
C ILE A 16 16.20 6.00 -16.40
N PRO A 17 17.02 7.04 -16.15
CA PRO A 17 18.07 6.94 -15.13
C PRO A 17 17.51 6.57 -13.76
N LYS A 18 18.25 5.77 -13.00
CA LYS A 18 17.82 5.28 -11.68
C LYS A 18 17.43 6.41 -10.72
N VAL A 19 18.15 7.53 -10.75
CA VAL A 19 17.85 8.67 -9.88
C VAL A 19 16.48 9.25 -10.19
N ASP A 20 16.09 9.30 -11.46
CA ASP A 20 14.77 9.81 -11.86
C ASP A 20 13.66 8.83 -11.49
N VAL A 21 13.91 7.54 -11.64
CA VAL A 21 12.97 6.50 -11.20
C VAL A 21 12.76 6.59 -9.69
N LEU A 22 13.85 6.72 -8.94
CA LEU A 22 13.80 6.85 -7.49
C LEU A 22 12.94 8.05 -7.07
N MET A 23 13.20 9.23 -7.65
CA MET A 23 12.43 10.43 -7.35
C MET A 23 10.96 10.26 -7.63
N THR A 24 10.63 9.66 -8.77
CA THR A 24 9.25 9.44 -9.18
C THR A 24 8.53 8.51 -8.21
N LEU A 25 9.15 7.37 -7.87
CA LEU A 25 8.53 6.42 -6.94
C LEU A 25 8.39 6.99 -5.53
N GLU A 26 9.41 7.68 -5.03
CA GLU A 26 9.35 8.31 -3.72
C GLU A 26 8.22 9.34 -3.65
N THR A 27 8.06 10.13 -4.71
CA THR A 27 6.99 11.13 -4.79
C THR A 27 5.62 10.45 -4.85
N MET A 28 5.50 9.36 -5.63
CA MET A 28 4.25 8.60 -5.71
C MET A 28 3.85 8.06 -4.33
N PHE A 29 4.80 7.50 -3.59
CA PHE A 29 4.49 6.96 -2.25
C PHE A 29 4.04 8.08 -1.30
N LYS A 30 4.68 9.24 -1.36
CA LYS A 30 4.28 10.39 -0.55
C LYS A 30 2.88 10.87 -0.91
N GLU A 31 2.56 10.93 -2.20
CA GLU A 31 1.23 11.32 -2.66
C GLU A 31 0.16 10.33 -2.20
N ILE A 32 0.44 9.03 -2.25
CA ILE A 32 -0.48 8.01 -1.77
C ILE A 32 -0.75 8.20 -0.27
N LYS A 33 0.31 8.37 0.52
CA LYS A 33 0.19 8.58 1.96
C LYS A 33 -0.61 9.85 2.28
N SER A 34 -0.31 10.93 1.57
CA SER A 34 -1.00 12.21 1.77
C SER A 34 -2.48 12.12 1.43
N SER A 35 -2.81 11.50 0.30
CA SER A 35 -4.19 11.35 -0.14
C SER A 35 -5.01 10.54 0.86
N LEU A 36 -4.52 9.38 1.26
CA LEU A 36 -5.23 8.52 2.22
C LEU A 36 -5.33 9.16 3.61
N SER A 37 -4.33 9.94 4.01
CA SER A 37 -4.38 10.66 5.27
C SER A 37 -5.51 11.70 5.30
N LYS A 38 -5.93 12.18 4.14
CA LYS A 38 -7.07 13.11 4.00
C LYS A 38 -8.39 12.39 3.77
N GLY A 39 -8.37 11.08 3.71
CA GLY A 39 -9.57 10.29 3.42
C GLY A 39 -9.91 10.18 1.94
N GLU A 40 -8.99 10.57 1.06
CA GLU A 40 -9.20 10.49 -0.39
C GLU A 40 -8.64 9.17 -0.92
N ASN A 41 -9.52 8.35 -1.49
CA ASN A 41 -9.12 7.08 -2.08
C ASN A 41 -8.48 7.31 -3.46
N ILE A 42 -7.60 6.39 -3.86
CA ILE A 42 -6.93 6.46 -5.17
C ILE A 42 -7.30 5.22 -5.97
N TYR A 43 -7.82 5.43 -7.18
CA TYR A 43 -8.23 4.36 -8.07
C TYR A 43 -7.30 4.32 -9.27
N ILE A 44 -6.61 3.20 -9.46
CA ILE A 44 -5.70 3.00 -10.60
C ILE A 44 -6.28 1.89 -11.47
N ARG A 45 -6.77 2.28 -12.63
CA ARG A 45 -7.45 1.37 -13.55
C ARG A 45 -6.55 0.19 -13.93
N GLY A 46 -7.08 -1.02 -13.82
CA GLY A 46 -6.37 -2.25 -14.16
C GLY A 46 -5.40 -2.72 -13.08
N PHE A 47 -5.11 -1.90 -12.09
CA PHE A 47 -4.18 -2.25 -11.02
C PHE A 47 -4.90 -2.48 -9.69
N GLY A 48 -5.60 -1.47 -9.20
CA GLY A 48 -6.31 -1.57 -7.93
C GLY A 48 -6.60 -0.22 -7.32
N SER A 49 -7.01 -0.25 -6.06
CA SER A 49 -7.38 0.95 -5.33
C SER A 49 -6.69 1.00 -3.98
N PHE A 50 -6.17 2.17 -3.64
CA PHE A 50 -5.68 2.45 -2.30
C PHE A 50 -6.82 3.15 -1.56
N VAL A 51 -7.28 2.53 -0.48
CA VAL A 51 -8.44 3.00 0.26
C VAL A 51 -8.16 3.03 1.75
N THR A 52 -9.00 3.72 2.50
CA THR A 52 -8.96 3.64 3.96
C THR A 52 -10.08 2.74 4.42
N LYS A 53 -9.81 1.97 5.45
CA LYS A 53 -10.79 1.13 6.12
C LYS A 53 -10.91 1.57 7.57
N LYS A 54 -12.14 1.58 8.06
CA LYS A 54 -12.42 1.90 9.45
C LYS A 54 -12.30 0.63 10.27
N ARG A 55 -11.44 0.66 11.29
CA ARG A 55 -11.32 -0.40 12.27
C ARG A 55 -12.14 -0.03 13.50
N ALA A 56 -13.08 -0.90 13.88
CA ALA A 56 -13.90 -0.68 15.06
C ALA A 56 -13.03 -0.70 16.32
N ALA A 57 -13.47 0.01 17.34
CA ALA A 57 -12.83 -0.02 18.64
C ALA A 57 -12.88 -1.44 19.20
N LYS A 58 -11.82 -1.84 19.87
CA LYS A 58 -11.74 -3.15 20.52
C LYS A 58 -10.88 -3.08 21.77
N ILE A 59 -11.00 -4.09 22.62
CA ILE A 59 -10.19 -4.21 23.81
C ILE A 59 -9.15 -5.30 23.56
N GLY A 60 -7.86 -4.89 23.56
CA GLY A 60 -6.74 -5.81 23.52
C GLY A 60 -6.24 -6.10 24.91
N ARG A 61 -5.40 -7.11 25.05
CA ARG A 61 -4.79 -7.45 26.33
C ARG A 61 -3.26 -7.33 26.21
N ASN A 62 -2.69 -6.61 27.16
CA ASN A 62 -1.24 -6.53 27.28
C ASN A 62 -0.77 -7.75 28.10
N ILE A 63 -0.14 -8.71 27.43
CA ILE A 63 0.29 -9.96 28.03
C ILE A 63 1.32 -9.73 29.15
N LYS A 64 2.23 -8.78 28.97
CA LYS A 64 3.29 -8.51 29.95
C LYS A 64 2.76 -7.90 31.25
N LYS A 65 1.78 -7.00 31.13
CA LYS A 65 1.19 -6.31 32.29
C LYS A 65 -0.12 -6.92 32.74
N ASN A 66 -0.63 -7.88 32.00
CA ASN A 66 -1.91 -8.53 32.26
C ASN A 66 -3.05 -7.53 32.47
N THR A 67 -3.03 -6.45 31.68
CA THR A 67 -4.05 -5.41 31.72
C THR A 67 -4.76 -5.31 30.40
N ALA A 68 -6.03 -4.91 30.42
CA ALA A 68 -6.78 -4.61 29.21
C ALA A 68 -6.32 -3.28 28.64
N VAL A 69 -6.10 -3.25 27.32
CA VAL A 69 -5.75 -2.02 26.60
C VAL A 69 -6.88 -1.70 25.64
N GLU A 70 -7.43 -0.50 25.78
CA GLU A 70 -8.49 -0.05 24.89
C GLU A 70 -7.88 0.49 23.61
N ILE A 71 -8.28 -0.08 22.49
CA ILE A 71 -7.85 0.36 21.16
C ILE A 71 -9.03 1.10 20.54
N PRO A 72 -8.95 2.44 20.39
CA PRO A 72 -10.06 3.21 19.84
C PRO A 72 -10.27 2.93 18.36
N GLU A 73 -11.44 3.30 17.89
CA GLU A 73 -11.78 3.27 16.47
C GLU A 73 -10.80 4.13 15.68
N HIS A 74 -10.32 3.61 14.54
CA HIS A 74 -9.34 4.33 13.73
C HIS A 74 -9.41 3.87 12.26
N PHE A 75 -8.80 4.65 11.38
CA PHE A 75 -8.69 4.29 9.96
C PHE A 75 -7.31 3.71 9.66
N ILE A 76 -7.27 2.73 8.78
CA ILE A 76 -6.02 2.14 8.29
C ILE A 76 -6.00 2.20 6.76
N PRO A 77 -4.80 2.27 6.15
CA PRO A 77 -4.71 2.13 4.70
C PRO A 77 -4.89 0.67 4.29
N ALA A 78 -5.46 0.47 3.11
CA ALA A 78 -5.62 -0.86 2.54
C ALA A 78 -5.51 -0.77 1.01
N PHE A 79 -5.07 -1.86 0.40
CA PHE A 79 -5.01 -1.99 -1.05
C PHE A 79 -6.01 -3.05 -1.50
N LYS A 80 -6.86 -2.67 -2.46
CA LYS A 80 -7.80 -3.60 -3.09
C LYS A 80 -7.35 -3.81 -4.53
N PRO A 81 -6.82 -4.99 -4.88
CA PRO A 81 -6.39 -5.25 -6.25
C PRO A 81 -7.57 -5.25 -7.22
N ALA A 82 -7.34 -4.77 -8.43
CA ALA A 82 -8.32 -4.84 -9.49
C ALA A 82 -8.53 -6.29 -9.92
N LYS A 83 -9.69 -6.58 -10.51
CA LYS A 83 -10.03 -7.93 -10.96
C LYS A 83 -8.99 -8.50 -11.92
N GLU A 84 -8.52 -7.67 -12.84
CA GLU A 84 -7.47 -8.05 -13.80
C GLU A 84 -6.17 -8.45 -13.10
N PHE A 85 -5.81 -7.74 -12.05
CA PHE A 85 -4.62 -8.04 -11.26
C PHE A 85 -4.78 -9.39 -10.54
N VAL A 86 -5.91 -9.59 -9.90
CA VAL A 86 -6.22 -10.87 -9.21
C VAL A 86 -6.15 -12.03 -10.18
N THR A 87 -6.75 -11.88 -11.36
CA THR A 87 -6.77 -12.92 -12.40
C THR A 87 -5.36 -13.24 -12.87
N GLU A 88 -4.54 -12.22 -13.11
CA GLU A 88 -3.16 -12.41 -13.57
C GLU A 88 -2.33 -13.22 -12.57
N VAL A 89 -2.43 -12.89 -11.29
CA VAL A 89 -1.70 -13.62 -10.24
C VAL A 89 -2.20 -15.05 -10.14
N ARG A 90 -3.52 -15.25 -10.17
CA ARG A 90 -4.11 -16.59 -10.09
C ARG A 90 -3.69 -17.48 -11.25
N THR A 91 -3.64 -16.92 -12.46
CA THR A 91 -3.27 -17.66 -13.66
C THR A 91 -1.79 -18.03 -13.68
N ASN A 92 -0.92 -17.12 -13.28
CA ASN A 92 0.52 -17.31 -13.36
C ASN A 92 1.11 -18.03 -12.14
N ARG A 93 0.38 -18.05 -11.04
CA ARG A 93 0.84 -18.68 -9.80
C ARG A 93 -0.16 -19.76 -9.37
N LYS A 94 0.03 -20.96 -9.88
CA LYS A 94 -0.81 -22.11 -9.51
C LYS A 94 -0.24 -22.88 -8.35
#